data_b08807a8ae9187ff37649e2a875ef9ca
#
_entry.id   b08807a8ae9187ff37649e2a875ef9ca
#
_cell.length_a   1.000
_cell.length_b   1.000
_cell.length_c   1.000
_cell.angle_alpha   90.00
_cell.angle_beta   90.00
_cell.angle_gamma   90.00
#
_symmetry.space_group_name_H-M   'P 1'
#
loop_
_entity.id
_entity.type
_entity.pdbx_description
1 polymer ?
#
loop_
_entity_poly.entity_id
_entity_poly.type
_entity_poly.pdbx_seq_one_letter_code
_entity_poly.pdbx_strand_id
1 'polypeptide(L)'
;MSRLYRASALAIVALLIGLVPLRAEPLKIRIGWIGAPGQLVAFMFAKEGLAKHLGTSYTFEPLHFAASPLQISALATGDLEISSLGFSSIAFAVQNANIDYIRIIADEIQDGAEGYFSTHYAVLKDSPIRKVEDLKGKIVATNGVGSGVDILMRSVLQKYGLVDRRDFTTIEAQFPNMRAVLSDRKADLVTATLPFAFDPELERISHTLFYGREAFGPADLSFWTARAGFIDKHRAAFVDLLEDYVRAIRWYMDPANHDEAVAIITKTMKLPPAIFARWVFTRDDWYRNPDGLPDLQALQKNVDAQKELGFIKADFDVKKSADLSLVREAAARLK
;
A
#
# COMPACT_ATOMS: atom_id res chain seq x y z
N MET A 1 -33.24 -9.17 68.58
CA MET A 1 -31.85 -9.25 67.99
C MET A 1 -31.79 -9.93 66.65
N SER A 2 -32.80 -10.46 65.98
CA SER A 2 -32.72 -11.24 64.73
C SER A 2 -33.01 -10.49 63.43
N ARG A 3 -33.45 -9.23 63.48
CA ARG A 3 -33.75 -8.44 62.25
C ARG A 3 -32.58 -7.57 61.71
N LEU A 4 -31.62 -7.22 62.56
CA LEU A 4 -30.44 -6.41 62.18
C LEU A 4 -29.38 -7.20 61.46
N TYR A 5 -29.21 -8.50 61.68
CA TYR A 5 -28.25 -9.36 61.03
C TYR A 5 -28.65 -9.76 59.58
N ARG A 6 -29.93 -9.72 59.22
CA ARG A 6 -30.40 -10.04 57.87
C ARG A 6 -30.23 -8.88 56.88
N ALA A 7 -30.22 -7.65 57.35
CA ALA A 7 -30.02 -6.48 56.50
C ALA A 7 -28.52 -6.30 56.10
N SER A 8 -27.59 -6.65 57.01
CA SER A 8 -26.16 -6.55 56.74
C SER A 8 -25.62 -7.60 55.75
N ALA A 9 -26.22 -8.80 55.74
CA ALA A 9 -25.83 -9.88 54.82
C ALA A 9 -26.29 -9.60 53.37
N LEU A 10 -27.41 -8.95 53.16
CA LEU A 10 -27.85 -8.56 51.80
C LEU A 10 -27.05 -7.40 51.22
N ALA A 11 -26.53 -6.47 52.03
CA ALA A 11 -25.70 -5.37 51.57
C ALA A 11 -24.31 -5.82 51.08
N ILE A 12 -23.73 -6.88 51.67
CA ILE A 12 -22.42 -7.42 51.28
C ILE A 12 -22.53 -8.24 49.99
N VAL A 13 -23.62 -8.95 49.73
CA VAL A 13 -23.83 -9.69 48.49
C VAL A 13 -24.09 -8.75 47.31
N ALA A 14 -24.73 -7.60 47.51
CA ALA A 14 -24.92 -6.58 46.46
C ALA A 14 -23.61 -5.87 46.05
N LEU A 15 -22.63 -5.78 46.95
CA LEU A 15 -21.33 -5.12 46.66
C LEU A 15 -20.36 -6.03 45.90
N LEU A 16 -20.56 -7.35 45.86
CA LEU A 16 -19.71 -8.32 45.16
C LEU A 16 -20.14 -8.56 43.70
N ILE A 17 -21.34 -8.10 43.30
CA ILE A 17 -21.82 -8.26 41.91
C ILE A 17 -21.34 -7.13 41.01
N GLY A 18 -20.69 -6.08 41.54
CA GLY A 18 -20.31 -4.87 40.80
C GLY A 18 -18.89 -4.87 40.16
N LEU A 19 -18.11 -5.93 40.28
CA LEU A 19 -16.75 -6.00 39.75
C LEU A 19 -16.63 -6.99 38.55
N VAL A 20 -17.60 -6.93 37.63
CA VAL A 20 -17.27 -7.42 36.27
C VAL A 20 -16.35 -6.37 35.66
N PRO A 21 -15.09 -6.68 35.33
CA PRO A 21 -14.24 -5.71 34.65
C PRO A 21 -14.97 -5.33 33.35
N LEU A 22 -15.34 -4.06 33.24
CA LEU A 22 -15.89 -3.50 32.01
C LEU A 22 -14.77 -3.61 30.98
N ARG A 23 -14.78 -4.71 30.23
CA ARG A 23 -13.82 -4.90 29.14
C ARG A 23 -14.14 -3.82 28.14
N ALA A 24 -13.21 -2.89 27.93
CA ALA A 24 -13.37 -1.87 26.92
C ALA A 24 -13.69 -2.55 25.58
N GLU A 25 -14.68 -2.03 24.85
CA GLU A 25 -15.00 -2.54 23.52
C GLU A 25 -13.76 -2.44 22.62
N PRO A 26 -13.49 -3.47 21.81
CA PRO A 26 -12.39 -3.43 20.87
C PRO A 26 -12.50 -2.21 19.95
N LEU A 27 -11.38 -1.52 19.73
CA LEU A 27 -11.34 -0.36 18.84
C LEU A 27 -11.71 -0.77 17.42
N LYS A 28 -12.71 -0.14 16.80
CA LYS A 28 -13.03 -0.34 15.39
C LYS A 28 -11.97 0.34 14.53
N ILE A 29 -11.27 -0.43 13.69
CA ILE A 29 -10.26 0.07 12.74
C ILE A 29 -10.69 -0.30 11.32
N ARG A 30 -11.06 0.72 10.54
CA ARG A 30 -11.34 0.62 9.11
C ARG A 30 -10.06 0.96 8.35
N ILE A 31 -9.66 0.08 7.44
CA ILE A 31 -8.43 0.24 6.64
C ILE A 31 -8.79 0.30 5.16
N GLY A 32 -8.45 1.42 4.52
CA GLY A 32 -8.64 1.59 3.08
C GLY A 32 -7.57 0.84 2.29
N TRP A 33 -7.96 0.26 1.13
CA TRP A 33 -7.04 -0.36 0.18
C TRP A 33 -7.52 -0.15 -1.26
N ILE A 34 -6.61 -0.31 -2.25
CA ILE A 34 -6.89 -0.07 -3.67
C ILE A 34 -6.66 -1.32 -4.50
N GLY A 35 -5.57 -2.04 -4.29
CA GLY A 35 -5.17 -3.14 -5.17
C GLY A 35 -4.60 -4.35 -4.42
N ALA A 36 -5.31 -5.49 -4.51
CA ALA A 36 -4.79 -6.78 -4.07
C ALA A 36 -4.27 -7.57 -5.30
N PRO A 37 -3.29 -8.46 -5.12
CA PRO A 37 -2.67 -8.86 -3.85
C PRO A 37 -1.49 -7.98 -3.41
N GLY A 38 -1.18 -6.89 -4.11
CA GLY A 38 -0.11 -5.97 -3.71
C GLY A 38 -0.30 -5.51 -2.27
N GLN A 39 -1.47 -4.96 -1.96
CA GLN A 39 -1.85 -4.60 -0.60
C GLN A 39 -2.49 -5.80 0.11
N LEU A 40 -1.94 -6.19 1.28
CA LEU A 40 -2.41 -7.35 2.03
C LEU A 40 -3.78 -7.15 2.69
N VAL A 41 -4.22 -5.92 2.85
CA VAL A 41 -5.41 -5.51 3.64
C VAL A 41 -6.63 -6.38 3.36
N ALA A 42 -6.90 -6.73 2.10
CA ALA A 42 -8.09 -7.51 1.72
C ALA A 42 -8.11 -8.95 2.30
N PHE A 43 -6.94 -9.52 2.64
CA PHE A 43 -6.82 -10.94 3.02
C PHE A 43 -5.78 -11.22 4.11
N MET A 44 -5.10 -10.20 4.66
CA MET A 44 -3.98 -10.39 5.60
C MET A 44 -4.32 -11.27 6.81
N PHE A 45 -5.57 -11.29 7.23
CA PHE A 45 -6.05 -12.07 8.36
C PHE A 45 -6.93 -13.27 7.94
N ALA A 46 -6.91 -13.66 6.66
CA ALA A 46 -7.65 -14.82 6.18
C ALA A 46 -7.06 -16.15 6.69
N LYS A 47 -5.76 -16.18 7.01
CA LYS A 47 -5.13 -17.29 7.71
C LYS A 47 -5.46 -17.21 9.19
N GLU A 48 -6.09 -18.24 9.71
CA GLU A 48 -6.40 -18.37 11.13
C GLU A 48 -5.12 -18.29 11.99
N GLY A 49 -5.19 -17.58 13.10
CA GLY A 49 -4.11 -17.45 14.08
C GLY A 49 -3.09 -16.34 13.77
N LEU A 50 -3.17 -15.63 12.64
CA LEU A 50 -2.31 -14.46 12.38
C LEU A 50 -2.74 -13.26 13.22
N ALA A 51 -4.05 -12.97 13.31
CA ALA A 51 -4.60 -11.87 14.07
C ALA A 51 -4.84 -12.26 15.54
N LYS A 52 -3.80 -12.15 16.39
CA LYS A 52 -3.85 -12.54 17.81
C LYS A 52 -4.66 -11.58 18.67
N HIS A 53 -4.73 -10.31 18.27
CA HIS A 53 -5.38 -9.24 19.02
C HIS A 53 -6.76 -8.87 18.49
N LEU A 54 -7.15 -9.45 17.34
CA LEU A 54 -8.46 -9.22 16.72
C LEU A 54 -9.60 -9.69 17.63
N GLY A 55 -10.61 -8.83 17.80
CA GLY A 55 -11.77 -9.08 18.67
C GLY A 55 -11.50 -8.83 20.17
N THR A 56 -10.26 -8.52 20.54
CA THR A 56 -9.89 -8.19 21.93
C THR A 56 -9.39 -6.76 22.08
N SER A 57 -8.43 -6.34 21.28
CA SER A 57 -7.87 -4.99 21.26
C SER A 57 -8.51 -4.13 20.18
N TYR A 58 -8.75 -4.72 19.01
CA TYR A 58 -9.37 -4.04 17.89
C TYR A 58 -10.34 -4.96 17.11
N THR A 59 -11.24 -4.35 16.33
CA THR A 59 -11.96 -5.00 15.22
C THR A 59 -11.43 -4.44 13.91
N PHE A 60 -11.49 -5.25 12.84
CA PHE A 60 -10.90 -4.93 11.55
C PHE A 60 -11.95 -4.94 10.44
N GLU A 61 -11.98 -3.86 9.64
CA GLU A 61 -12.86 -3.72 8.50
C GLU A 61 -12.08 -3.23 7.27
N PRO A 62 -11.79 -4.10 6.27
CA PRO A 62 -11.16 -3.68 5.03
C PRO A 62 -12.15 -2.98 4.11
N LEU A 63 -11.83 -1.77 3.63
CA LEU A 63 -12.67 -0.99 2.72
C LEU A 63 -11.95 -0.73 1.41
N HIS A 64 -12.55 -1.17 0.29
CA HIS A 64 -11.99 -0.95 -1.05
C HIS A 64 -12.30 0.47 -1.56
N PHE A 65 -11.28 1.12 -2.11
CA PHE A 65 -11.37 2.42 -2.77
C PHE A 65 -10.82 2.35 -4.19
N ALA A 66 -11.39 3.13 -5.09
CA ALA A 66 -10.91 3.19 -6.47
C ALA A 66 -9.59 3.95 -6.62
N ALA A 67 -9.27 4.89 -5.69
CA ALA A 67 -8.10 5.75 -5.77
C ALA A 67 -7.75 6.39 -4.41
N SER A 68 -6.48 6.79 -4.24
CA SER A 68 -5.96 7.43 -3.02
C SER A 68 -6.69 8.73 -2.62
N PRO A 69 -7.12 9.64 -3.52
CA PRO A 69 -7.84 10.85 -3.10
C PRO A 69 -9.12 10.56 -2.31
N LEU A 70 -9.82 9.48 -2.63
CA LEU A 70 -11.01 9.05 -1.88
C LEU A 70 -10.66 8.57 -0.47
N GLN A 71 -9.54 7.88 -0.31
CA GLN A 71 -9.04 7.47 1.00
C GLN A 71 -8.59 8.68 1.84
N ILE A 72 -7.95 9.69 1.22
CA ILE A 72 -7.55 10.93 1.89
C ILE A 72 -8.78 11.65 2.45
N SER A 73 -9.84 11.76 1.65
CA SER A 73 -11.11 12.37 2.09
C SER A 73 -11.74 11.59 3.24
N ALA A 74 -11.81 10.26 3.14
CA ALA A 74 -12.36 9.40 4.19
C ALA A 74 -11.53 9.44 5.49
N LEU A 75 -10.19 9.55 5.38
CA LEU A 75 -9.31 9.72 6.53
C LEU A 75 -9.56 11.08 7.21
N ALA A 76 -9.74 12.15 6.43
CA ALA A 76 -9.98 13.49 6.94
C ALA A 76 -11.33 13.60 7.67
N THR A 77 -12.38 12.95 7.16
CA THR A 77 -13.72 12.94 7.78
C THR A 77 -13.85 11.97 8.96
N GLY A 78 -12.91 11.06 9.13
CA GLY A 78 -12.97 10.03 10.15
C GLY A 78 -13.78 8.78 9.73
N ASP A 79 -14.03 8.62 8.43
CA ASP A 79 -14.64 7.42 7.86
C ASP A 79 -13.63 6.29 7.68
N LEU A 80 -12.33 6.59 7.78
CA LEU A 80 -11.22 5.66 7.90
C LEU A 80 -10.34 5.97 9.10
N GLU A 81 -9.79 4.96 9.72
CA GLU A 81 -8.74 5.06 10.73
C GLU A 81 -7.35 4.99 10.09
N ILE A 82 -7.19 4.12 9.08
CA ILE A 82 -5.94 3.91 8.35
C ILE A 82 -6.22 3.96 6.85
N SER A 83 -5.40 4.66 6.10
CA SER A 83 -5.41 4.66 4.63
C SER A 83 -4.09 4.10 4.08
N SER A 84 -4.21 3.36 2.98
CA SER A 84 -3.10 2.88 2.17
C SER A 84 -2.80 3.92 1.10
N LEU A 85 -1.73 4.69 1.28
CA LEU A 85 -1.34 5.76 0.37
C LEU A 85 0.00 5.47 -0.29
N GLY A 86 0.15 5.84 -1.55
CA GLY A 86 1.43 5.85 -2.24
C GLY A 86 2.21 7.16 -2.00
N PHE A 87 3.52 7.14 -2.31
CA PHE A 87 4.38 8.31 -2.16
C PHE A 87 3.84 9.55 -2.92
N SER A 88 3.16 9.34 -4.05
CA SER A 88 2.58 10.42 -4.83
C SER A 88 1.43 11.15 -4.12
N SER A 89 0.84 10.55 -3.11
CA SER A 89 -0.36 11.06 -2.44
C SER A 89 -0.06 11.76 -1.13
N ILE A 90 1.02 11.41 -0.42
CA ILE A 90 1.29 11.95 0.92
C ILE A 90 1.59 13.45 0.92
N ALA A 91 2.50 13.90 0.05
CA ALA A 91 2.83 15.30 -0.06
C ALA A 91 1.63 16.13 -0.59
N PHE A 92 0.88 15.55 -1.53
CA PHE A 92 -0.35 16.17 -2.04
C PHE A 92 -1.40 16.33 -0.94
N ALA A 93 -1.62 15.32 -0.09
CA ALA A 93 -2.56 15.38 1.03
C ALA A 93 -2.21 16.50 2.00
N VAL A 94 -0.95 16.63 2.38
CA VAL A 94 -0.49 17.66 3.31
C VAL A 94 -0.55 19.04 2.69
N GLN A 95 -0.09 19.22 1.46
CA GLN A 95 -0.01 20.55 0.83
C GLN A 95 -1.34 21.07 0.29
N ASN A 96 -2.19 20.19 -0.23
CA ASN A 96 -3.42 20.61 -0.93
C ASN A 96 -4.70 20.30 -0.16
N ALA A 97 -4.74 19.22 0.63
CA ALA A 97 -5.89 18.89 1.47
C ALA A 97 -5.76 19.44 2.91
N ASN A 98 -4.64 20.11 3.22
CA ASN A 98 -4.35 20.68 4.54
C ASN A 98 -4.47 19.65 5.68
N ILE A 99 -3.99 18.44 5.43
CA ILE A 99 -4.04 17.32 6.38
C ILE A 99 -2.62 17.05 6.93
N ASP A 100 -2.06 18.03 7.63
CA ASP A 100 -0.71 17.98 8.23
C ASP A 100 -0.58 17.04 9.44
N TYR A 101 -1.72 16.58 9.94
CA TYR A 101 -1.82 15.72 11.12
C TYR A 101 -1.80 14.21 10.82
N ILE A 102 -1.53 13.78 9.58
CA ILE A 102 -1.36 12.35 9.26
C ILE A 102 0.07 11.89 9.52
N ARG A 103 0.21 10.60 9.85
CA ARG A 103 1.51 9.94 10.07
C ARG A 103 1.59 8.66 9.26
N ILE A 104 2.73 8.44 8.63
CA ILE A 104 3.15 7.17 8.05
C ILE A 104 3.48 6.24 9.21
N ILE A 105 2.85 5.07 9.28
CA ILE A 105 2.95 4.15 10.41
C ILE A 105 3.49 2.77 10.06
N ALA A 106 3.39 2.34 8.80
CA ALA A 106 3.91 1.04 8.34
C ALA A 106 4.11 1.04 6.82
N ASP A 107 5.07 0.22 6.34
CA ASP A 107 5.29 -0.10 4.93
C ASP A 107 4.27 -1.14 4.43
N GLU A 108 3.96 -1.10 3.14
CA GLU A 108 3.19 -2.16 2.48
C GLU A 108 3.97 -2.78 1.32
N ILE A 109 4.37 -1.98 0.33
CA ILE A 109 5.08 -2.47 -0.86
C ILE A 109 6.09 -1.43 -1.38
N GLN A 110 7.25 -1.94 -1.83
CA GLN A 110 8.28 -1.15 -2.48
C GLN A 110 8.56 -1.71 -3.88
N ASP A 111 8.51 -0.82 -4.88
CA ASP A 111 8.87 -1.15 -6.26
C ASP A 111 10.38 -1.04 -6.46
N GLY A 112 10.97 -1.99 -7.17
CA GLY A 112 12.35 -1.88 -7.62
C GLY A 112 13.42 -2.06 -6.55
N ALA A 113 13.08 -2.58 -5.37
CA ALA A 113 14.06 -3.06 -4.41
C ALA A 113 14.95 -4.13 -5.06
N GLU A 114 16.22 -4.20 -4.63
CA GLU A 114 17.20 -5.10 -5.22
C GLU A 114 16.75 -6.58 -5.16
N GLY A 115 16.74 -7.23 -6.34
CA GLY A 115 16.32 -8.62 -6.47
C GLY A 115 14.81 -8.86 -6.41
N TYR A 116 14.00 -7.81 -6.48
CA TYR A 116 12.53 -7.87 -6.51
C TYR A 116 11.95 -7.20 -7.75
N PHE A 117 10.65 -7.34 -7.93
CA PHE A 117 9.91 -6.74 -9.04
C PHE A 117 10.10 -5.22 -9.11
N SER A 118 10.13 -4.72 -10.33
CA SER A 118 9.98 -3.30 -10.61
C SER A 118 9.01 -3.11 -11.76
N THR A 119 8.12 -2.14 -11.67
CA THR A 119 7.16 -1.81 -12.71
C THR A 119 7.81 -1.75 -14.08
N HIS A 120 7.25 -2.46 -15.06
CA HIS A 120 7.73 -2.50 -16.44
C HIS A 120 7.07 -1.39 -17.25
N TYR A 121 7.85 -0.77 -18.13
CA TYR A 121 7.34 0.13 -19.18
C TYR A 121 7.61 -0.54 -20.52
N ALA A 122 6.52 -1.01 -21.15
CA ALA A 122 6.58 -1.95 -22.26
C ALA A 122 6.16 -1.31 -23.58
N VAL A 123 6.85 -1.72 -24.66
CA VAL A 123 6.56 -1.35 -26.04
C VAL A 123 6.35 -2.60 -26.89
N LEU A 124 5.65 -2.50 -28.04
CA LEU A 124 5.47 -3.63 -28.95
C LEU A 124 6.82 -4.14 -29.49
N LYS A 125 6.98 -5.45 -29.60
CA LYS A 125 8.17 -6.09 -30.18
C LYS A 125 8.42 -5.68 -31.63
N ASP A 126 7.35 -5.43 -32.37
CA ASP A 126 7.38 -5.03 -33.79
C ASP A 126 7.42 -3.50 -33.99
N SER A 127 7.45 -2.70 -32.92
CA SER A 127 7.64 -1.25 -33.00
C SER A 127 9.10 -0.92 -33.29
N PRO A 128 9.44 0.26 -33.88
CA PRO A 128 10.80 0.70 -34.05
C PRO A 128 11.49 1.17 -32.76
N ILE A 129 10.75 1.27 -31.64
CA ILE A 129 11.24 1.81 -30.37
C ILE A 129 12.18 0.79 -29.72
N ARG A 130 13.43 1.19 -29.46
CA ARG A 130 14.47 0.36 -28.84
C ARG A 130 15.13 1.02 -27.64
N LYS A 131 15.02 2.33 -27.50
CA LYS A 131 15.59 3.13 -26.41
C LYS A 131 14.62 4.25 -26.03
N VAL A 132 14.84 4.85 -24.87
CA VAL A 132 13.92 5.85 -24.29
C VAL A 132 13.75 7.07 -25.20
N GLU A 133 14.83 7.51 -25.89
CA GLU A 133 14.80 8.67 -26.77
C GLU A 133 13.89 8.47 -28.00
N ASP A 134 13.62 7.22 -28.40
CA ASP A 134 12.70 6.89 -29.50
C ASP A 134 11.23 7.21 -29.16
N LEU A 135 10.95 7.52 -27.90
CA LEU A 135 9.62 7.96 -27.44
C LEU A 135 9.31 9.42 -27.80
N LYS A 136 10.24 10.16 -28.42
CA LYS A 136 9.95 11.50 -28.89
C LYS A 136 8.84 11.50 -29.96
N GLY A 137 7.80 12.31 -29.75
CA GLY A 137 6.60 12.36 -30.61
C GLY A 137 5.62 11.20 -30.42
N LYS A 138 5.81 10.35 -29.38
CA LYS A 138 5.02 9.16 -29.11
C LYS A 138 3.95 9.38 -28.06
N ILE A 139 3.02 8.41 -27.96
CA ILE A 139 1.97 8.36 -26.96
C ILE A 139 2.38 7.34 -25.88
N VAL A 140 2.35 7.76 -24.61
CA VAL A 140 2.64 6.90 -23.46
C VAL A 140 1.38 6.77 -22.60
N ALA A 141 1.12 5.56 -22.06
CA ALA A 141 -0.05 5.30 -21.24
C ALA A 141 0.31 5.02 -19.78
N THR A 142 -0.39 5.68 -18.87
CA THR A 142 -0.34 5.48 -17.43
C THR A 142 -1.73 5.24 -16.86
N ASN A 143 -1.85 4.75 -15.61
CA ASN A 143 -3.15 4.56 -14.96
C ASN A 143 -3.79 5.88 -14.52
N GLY A 144 -3.01 6.92 -14.32
CA GLY A 144 -3.46 8.25 -13.92
C GLY A 144 -2.28 9.19 -13.79
N VAL A 145 -2.42 10.40 -14.32
CA VAL A 145 -1.40 11.45 -14.24
C VAL A 145 -1.14 11.82 -12.78
N GLY A 146 0.13 11.85 -12.37
CA GLY A 146 0.55 12.08 -10.98
C GLY A 146 0.48 10.86 -10.08
N SER A 147 0.13 9.68 -10.60
CA SER A 147 0.25 8.42 -9.85
C SER A 147 1.71 8.04 -9.64
N GLY A 148 2.00 7.14 -8.68
CA GLY A 148 3.37 6.68 -8.42
C GLY A 148 4.06 6.15 -9.66
N VAL A 149 3.40 5.29 -10.44
CA VAL A 149 3.98 4.73 -11.68
C VAL A 149 4.10 5.76 -12.80
N ASP A 150 3.23 6.78 -12.86
CA ASP A 150 3.39 7.91 -13.79
C ASP A 150 4.64 8.74 -13.45
N ILE A 151 4.86 9.00 -12.17
CA ILE A 151 6.05 9.72 -11.70
C ILE A 151 7.33 8.94 -12.01
N LEU A 152 7.35 7.62 -11.79
CA LEU A 152 8.48 6.77 -12.19
C LEU A 152 8.76 6.88 -13.68
N MET A 153 7.73 6.74 -14.53
CA MET A 153 7.85 6.87 -15.99
C MET A 153 8.42 8.23 -16.38
N ARG A 154 7.82 9.31 -15.91
CA ARG A 154 8.23 10.68 -16.25
C ARG A 154 9.64 10.98 -15.78
N SER A 155 10.03 10.49 -14.60
CA SER A 155 11.40 10.67 -14.10
C SER A 155 12.43 9.98 -14.98
N VAL A 156 12.13 8.78 -15.52
CA VAL A 156 13.01 8.15 -16.52
C VAL A 156 13.04 8.98 -17.80
N LEU A 157 11.88 9.33 -18.37
CA LEU A 157 11.82 10.12 -19.61
C LEU A 157 12.56 11.46 -19.48
N GLN A 158 12.45 12.13 -18.33
CA GLN A 158 13.15 13.40 -18.07
C GLN A 158 14.67 13.27 -18.08
N LYS A 159 15.24 12.14 -17.59
CA LYS A 159 16.68 11.87 -17.65
C LYS A 159 17.22 11.84 -19.08
N TYR A 160 16.37 11.50 -20.05
CA TYR A 160 16.68 11.49 -21.48
C TYR A 160 16.20 12.77 -22.20
N GLY A 161 15.86 13.83 -21.43
CA GLY A 161 15.47 15.14 -21.96
C GLY A 161 14.06 15.21 -22.55
N LEU A 162 13.24 14.17 -22.34
CA LEU A 162 11.85 14.12 -22.82
C LEU A 162 10.89 14.70 -21.78
N VAL A 163 10.08 15.68 -22.21
CA VAL A 163 9.11 16.39 -21.35
C VAL A 163 7.70 16.21 -21.91
N ASP A 164 6.74 15.91 -21.01
CA ASP A 164 5.34 15.74 -21.37
C ASP A 164 4.77 16.96 -22.08
N ARG A 165 3.86 16.75 -23.03
CA ARG A 165 3.23 17.74 -23.90
C ARG A 165 4.17 18.51 -24.86
N ARG A 166 5.48 18.41 -24.67
CA ARG A 166 6.48 18.94 -25.60
C ARG A 166 7.05 17.84 -26.49
N ASP A 167 7.48 16.73 -25.89
CA ASP A 167 8.20 15.67 -26.58
C ASP A 167 7.40 14.36 -26.67
N PHE A 168 6.39 14.17 -25.83
CA PHE A 168 5.46 13.03 -25.88
C PHE A 168 4.08 13.42 -25.37
N THR A 169 3.08 12.58 -25.61
CA THR A 169 1.71 12.78 -25.10
C THR A 169 1.35 11.66 -24.13
N THR A 170 0.82 12.01 -22.97
CA THR A 170 0.32 11.05 -21.97
C THR A 170 -1.18 10.83 -22.13
N ILE A 171 -1.58 9.55 -22.13
CA ILE A 171 -3.00 9.16 -22.00
C ILE A 171 -3.20 8.32 -20.74
N GLU A 172 -4.43 8.28 -20.24
CA GLU A 172 -4.81 7.47 -19.08
C GLU A 172 -5.58 6.23 -19.50
N ALA A 173 -5.21 5.08 -18.92
CA ALA A 173 -5.90 3.81 -19.11
C ALA A 173 -5.78 2.95 -17.85
N GLN A 174 -6.85 2.28 -17.46
CA GLN A 174 -6.82 1.33 -16.33
C GLN A 174 -5.85 0.18 -16.61
N PHE A 175 -5.12 -0.30 -15.58
CA PHE A 175 -4.13 -1.37 -15.72
C PHE A 175 -4.63 -2.61 -16.48
N PRO A 176 -5.85 -3.13 -16.25
CA PRO A 176 -6.36 -4.26 -17.05
C PRO A 176 -6.44 -3.99 -18.55
N ASN A 177 -6.53 -2.73 -18.95
CA ASN A 177 -6.69 -2.32 -20.36
C ASN A 177 -5.35 -2.04 -21.06
N MET A 178 -4.22 -2.00 -20.33
CA MET A 178 -2.92 -1.61 -20.90
C MET A 178 -2.49 -2.49 -22.07
N ARG A 179 -2.73 -3.82 -22.00
CA ARG A 179 -2.46 -4.72 -23.11
C ARG A 179 -3.25 -4.34 -24.37
N ALA A 180 -4.55 -4.09 -24.23
CA ALA A 180 -5.39 -3.70 -25.38
C ALA A 180 -4.95 -2.33 -25.95
N VAL A 181 -4.65 -1.36 -25.07
CA VAL A 181 -4.15 -0.04 -25.51
C VAL A 181 -2.87 -0.16 -26.32
N LEU A 182 -1.94 -1.05 -25.92
CA LEU A 182 -0.70 -1.30 -26.62
C LEU A 182 -0.93 -2.06 -27.94
N SER A 183 -1.71 -3.16 -27.91
CA SER A 183 -1.98 -3.99 -29.10
C SER A 183 -2.76 -3.24 -30.18
N ASP A 184 -3.69 -2.35 -29.78
CA ASP A 184 -4.45 -1.49 -30.69
C ASP A 184 -3.65 -0.27 -31.18
N ARG A 185 -2.38 -0.13 -30.75
CA ARG A 185 -1.51 1.01 -31.06
C ARG A 185 -2.09 2.38 -30.66
N LYS A 186 -2.92 2.40 -29.61
CA LYS A 186 -3.44 3.64 -29.01
C LYS A 186 -2.39 4.34 -28.16
N ALA A 187 -1.40 3.59 -27.69
CA ALA A 187 -0.17 4.09 -27.11
C ALA A 187 1.03 3.29 -27.63
N ASP A 188 2.18 3.94 -27.68
CA ASP A 188 3.45 3.36 -28.07
C ASP A 188 4.17 2.70 -26.89
N LEU A 189 3.92 3.21 -25.67
CA LEU A 189 4.45 2.69 -24.41
C LEU A 189 3.30 2.56 -23.41
N VAL A 190 3.28 1.46 -22.65
CA VAL A 190 2.32 1.26 -21.56
C VAL A 190 3.00 0.90 -20.25
N THR A 191 2.36 1.26 -19.14
CA THR A 191 2.75 0.82 -17.79
C THR A 191 2.23 -0.59 -17.55
N ALA A 192 3.13 -1.54 -17.27
CA ALA A 192 2.82 -2.92 -16.91
C ALA A 192 3.26 -3.20 -15.47
N THR A 193 2.29 -3.19 -14.55
CA THR A 193 2.49 -3.50 -13.12
C THR A 193 1.81 -4.83 -12.76
N LEU A 194 2.11 -5.37 -11.58
CA LEU A 194 1.50 -6.60 -11.10
C LEU A 194 -0.02 -6.45 -10.89
N PRO A 195 -0.82 -7.48 -11.20
CA PRO A 195 -0.44 -8.77 -11.81
C PRO A 195 -0.25 -8.73 -13.33
N PHE A 196 -0.57 -7.63 -14.00
CA PHE A 196 -0.66 -7.52 -15.47
C PHE A 196 0.70 -7.56 -16.16
N ALA A 197 1.80 -7.29 -15.45
CA ALA A 197 3.16 -7.43 -15.98
C ALA A 197 3.48 -8.87 -16.43
N PHE A 198 2.82 -9.87 -15.83
CA PHE A 198 2.95 -11.28 -16.15
C PHE A 198 1.76 -11.83 -16.96
N ASP A 199 0.99 -10.97 -17.63
CA ASP A 199 -0.01 -11.41 -18.63
C ASP A 199 0.73 -12.08 -19.80
N PRO A 200 0.51 -13.39 -20.06
CA PRO A 200 1.24 -14.11 -21.13
C PRO A 200 1.07 -13.48 -22.51
N GLU A 201 -0.10 -12.89 -22.78
CA GLU A 201 -0.35 -12.22 -24.04
C GLU A 201 0.42 -10.90 -24.17
N LEU A 202 0.56 -10.15 -23.06
CA LEU A 202 1.40 -8.96 -23.05
C LEU A 202 2.87 -9.34 -23.25
N GLU A 203 3.37 -10.34 -22.51
CA GLU A 203 4.75 -10.86 -22.68
C GLU A 203 5.02 -11.34 -24.12
N ARG A 204 4.03 -11.93 -24.77
CA ARG A 204 4.15 -12.40 -26.14
C ARG A 204 4.34 -11.26 -27.17
N ILE A 205 3.60 -10.16 -27.01
CA ILE A 205 3.57 -9.06 -28.01
C ILE A 205 4.54 -7.91 -27.68
N SER A 206 5.03 -7.81 -26.45
CA SER A 206 5.83 -6.66 -26.00
C SER A 206 7.20 -7.06 -25.45
N HIS A 207 8.05 -6.07 -25.27
CA HIS A 207 9.26 -6.15 -24.45
C HIS A 207 9.35 -4.92 -23.54
N THR A 208 10.01 -5.07 -22.40
CA THR A 208 10.28 -3.97 -21.48
C THR A 208 11.32 -3.05 -22.07
N LEU A 209 10.99 -1.76 -22.18
CA LEU A 209 11.92 -0.73 -22.63
C LEU A 209 12.79 -0.23 -21.48
N PHE A 210 12.20 -0.03 -20.31
CA PHE A 210 12.85 0.32 -19.05
C PHE A 210 12.02 -0.10 -17.85
N TYR A 211 12.63 -0.04 -16.67
CA TYR A 211 11.99 -0.37 -15.40
C TYR A 211 11.81 0.87 -14.52
N GLY A 212 10.83 0.85 -13.63
CA GLY A 212 10.56 1.93 -12.67
C GLY A 212 11.77 2.28 -11.80
N ARG A 213 12.55 1.26 -11.39
CA ARG A 213 13.78 1.46 -10.61
C ARG A 213 14.83 2.35 -11.26
N GLU A 214 14.77 2.50 -12.57
CA GLU A 214 15.70 3.37 -13.32
C GLU A 214 15.41 4.85 -13.09
N ALA A 215 14.24 5.20 -12.52
CA ALA A 215 13.90 6.57 -12.17
C ALA A 215 14.84 7.13 -11.08
N PHE A 216 14.85 6.52 -9.91
CA PHE A 216 15.64 6.99 -8.76
C PHE A 216 15.98 5.86 -7.78
N GLY A 217 15.94 4.60 -8.20
CA GLY A 217 16.08 3.40 -7.38
C GLY A 217 14.74 2.92 -6.83
N PRO A 218 14.71 2.32 -5.64
CA PRO A 218 13.49 1.86 -5.01
C PRO A 218 12.47 2.96 -4.80
N ALA A 219 11.19 2.63 -4.99
CA ALA A 219 10.05 3.51 -4.73
C ALA A 219 9.12 2.88 -3.68
N ASP A 220 8.83 3.64 -2.63
CA ASP A 220 7.86 3.26 -1.60
C ASP A 220 6.45 3.48 -2.16
N LEU A 221 5.92 2.46 -2.85
CA LEU A 221 4.69 2.57 -3.63
C LEU A 221 3.45 2.64 -2.77
N SER A 222 3.44 2.01 -1.60
CA SER A 222 2.31 2.03 -0.70
C SER A 222 2.75 1.82 0.74
N PHE A 223 2.13 2.60 1.63
CA PHE A 223 2.35 2.57 3.07
C PHE A 223 1.08 2.98 3.82
N TRP A 224 0.96 2.57 5.06
CA TRP A 224 -0.16 2.94 5.90
C TRP A 224 0.03 4.31 6.54
N THR A 225 -1.05 5.09 6.51
CA THR A 225 -1.13 6.38 7.20
C THR A 225 -2.36 6.45 8.10
N ALA A 226 -2.23 7.14 9.22
CA ALA A 226 -3.32 7.39 10.16
C ALA A 226 -3.22 8.80 10.75
N ARG A 227 -4.33 9.30 11.33
CA ARG A 227 -4.35 10.61 11.99
C ARG A 227 -3.54 10.59 13.29
N ALA A 228 -2.64 11.56 13.49
CA ALA A 228 -1.78 11.64 14.66
C ALA A 228 -2.58 11.63 15.98
N GLY A 229 -3.57 12.49 16.13
CA GLY A 229 -4.36 12.55 17.36
C GLY A 229 -5.20 11.29 17.62
N PHE A 230 -5.53 10.51 16.59
CA PHE A 230 -6.21 9.23 16.76
C PHE A 230 -5.23 8.14 17.20
N ILE A 231 -4.02 8.14 16.64
CA ILE A 231 -2.91 7.27 17.08
C ILE A 231 -2.62 7.50 18.57
N ASP A 232 -2.41 8.77 18.97
CA ASP A 232 -2.06 9.13 20.34
C ASP A 232 -3.10 8.63 21.36
N LYS A 233 -4.38 8.76 21.00
CA LYS A 233 -5.49 8.31 21.84
C LYS A 233 -5.62 6.79 21.94
N HIS A 234 -5.21 6.06 20.91
CA HIS A 234 -5.44 4.62 20.79
C HIS A 234 -4.17 3.81 20.53
N ARG A 235 -3.02 4.34 20.98
CA ARG A 235 -1.69 3.81 20.67
C ARG A 235 -1.56 2.30 20.88
N ALA A 236 -2.07 1.77 22.00
CA ALA A 236 -1.99 0.34 22.33
C ALA A 236 -2.67 -0.53 21.26
N ALA A 237 -3.87 -0.17 20.83
CA ALA A 237 -4.61 -0.92 19.81
C ALA A 237 -3.91 -0.83 18.43
N PHE A 238 -3.26 0.29 18.10
CA PHE A 238 -2.45 0.41 16.88
C PHE A 238 -1.21 -0.49 16.93
N VAL A 239 -0.51 -0.57 18.07
CA VAL A 239 0.65 -1.48 18.23
C VAL A 239 0.20 -2.94 18.10
N ASP A 240 -0.92 -3.32 18.69
CA ASP A 240 -1.48 -4.66 18.60
C ASP A 240 -1.88 -5.02 17.15
N LEU A 241 -2.52 -4.09 16.42
CA LEU A 241 -2.82 -4.27 15.00
C LEU A 241 -1.53 -4.44 14.17
N LEU A 242 -0.54 -3.58 14.41
CA LEU A 242 0.73 -3.64 13.68
C LEU A 242 1.55 -4.89 14.03
N GLU A 243 1.44 -5.43 15.25
CA GLU A 243 2.01 -6.74 15.59
C GLU A 243 1.39 -7.86 14.75
N ASP A 244 0.06 -7.87 14.65
CA ASP A 244 -0.66 -8.84 13.81
C ASP A 244 -0.33 -8.64 12.32
N TYR A 245 -0.18 -7.40 11.86
CA TYR A 245 0.23 -7.09 10.49
C TYR A 245 1.65 -7.57 10.18
N VAL A 246 2.63 -7.29 11.04
CA VAL A 246 4.02 -7.78 10.88
C VAL A 246 4.06 -9.30 10.89
N ARG A 247 3.28 -9.96 11.76
CA ARG A 247 3.12 -11.41 11.77
C ARG A 247 2.56 -11.93 10.45
N ALA A 248 1.56 -11.24 9.88
CA ALA A 248 1.01 -11.57 8.58
C ALA A 248 2.05 -11.41 7.45
N ILE A 249 2.76 -10.28 7.38
CA ILE A 249 3.84 -10.09 6.39
C ILE A 249 4.82 -11.26 6.45
N ARG A 250 5.37 -11.56 7.64
CA ARG A 250 6.36 -12.63 7.81
C ARG A 250 5.81 -13.99 7.39
N TRP A 251 4.53 -14.28 7.69
CA TRP A 251 3.90 -15.53 7.30
C TRP A 251 3.71 -15.64 5.78
N TYR A 252 3.17 -14.58 5.14
CA TYR A 252 2.96 -14.58 3.68
C TYR A 252 4.28 -14.60 2.90
N MET A 253 5.34 -14.00 3.41
CA MET A 253 6.66 -13.95 2.77
C MET A 253 7.51 -15.20 3.02
N ASP A 254 7.10 -16.11 3.91
CA ASP A 254 7.81 -17.37 4.14
C ASP A 254 7.55 -18.34 2.98
N PRO A 255 8.59 -18.77 2.25
CA PRO A 255 8.44 -19.72 1.15
C PRO A 255 7.75 -21.04 1.53
N ALA A 256 7.84 -21.46 2.80
CA ALA A 256 7.16 -22.66 3.29
C ALA A 256 5.62 -22.54 3.27
N ASN A 257 5.10 -21.32 3.25
CA ASN A 257 3.65 -21.04 3.26
C ASN A 257 3.11 -20.66 1.87
N HIS A 258 3.95 -20.65 0.83
CA HIS A 258 3.60 -20.11 -0.49
C HIS A 258 2.33 -20.71 -1.08
N ASP A 259 2.18 -22.03 -1.10
CA ASP A 259 1.01 -22.69 -1.68
C ASP A 259 -0.29 -22.34 -0.94
N GLU A 260 -0.23 -22.26 0.39
CA GLU A 260 -1.37 -21.84 1.20
C GLU A 260 -1.70 -20.36 0.98
N ALA A 261 -0.69 -19.49 0.87
CA ALA A 261 -0.86 -18.07 0.56
C ALA A 261 -1.51 -17.87 -0.81
N VAL A 262 -1.09 -18.60 -1.84
CA VAL A 262 -1.72 -18.60 -3.18
C VAL A 262 -3.18 -19.07 -3.09
N ALA A 263 -3.48 -20.12 -2.32
CA ALA A 263 -4.85 -20.60 -2.14
C ALA A 263 -5.76 -19.55 -1.48
N ILE A 264 -5.26 -18.83 -0.46
CA ILE A 264 -5.97 -17.73 0.20
C ILE A 264 -6.29 -16.62 -0.78
N ILE A 265 -5.29 -16.16 -1.55
CA ILE A 265 -5.47 -15.10 -2.53
C ILE A 265 -6.46 -15.50 -3.62
N THR A 266 -6.31 -16.70 -4.16
CA THR A 266 -7.22 -17.28 -5.17
C THR A 266 -8.67 -17.24 -4.70
N LYS A 267 -8.91 -17.67 -3.45
CA LYS A 267 -10.24 -17.66 -2.84
C LYS A 267 -10.76 -16.23 -2.65
N THR A 268 -9.92 -15.32 -2.18
CA THR A 268 -10.31 -13.93 -1.91
C THR A 268 -10.59 -13.16 -3.20
N MET A 269 -9.69 -13.28 -4.19
CA MET A 269 -9.78 -12.56 -5.47
C MET A 269 -10.74 -13.23 -6.46
N LYS A 270 -11.13 -14.49 -6.22
CA LYS A 270 -11.97 -15.31 -7.12
C LYS A 270 -11.36 -15.43 -8.53
N LEU A 271 -10.04 -15.55 -8.60
CA LEU A 271 -9.28 -15.71 -9.84
C LEU A 271 -8.48 -17.02 -9.80
N PRO A 272 -8.16 -17.62 -10.99
CA PRO A 272 -7.39 -18.88 -11.03
C PRO A 272 -6.02 -18.80 -10.34
N PRO A 273 -5.56 -19.88 -9.65
CA PRO A 273 -4.26 -19.92 -8.99
C PRO A 273 -3.08 -19.60 -9.92
N ALA A 274 -3.18 -20.02 -11.20
CA ALA A 274 -2.14 -19.79 -12.19
C ALA A 274 -1.76 -18.32 -12.41
N ILE A 275 -2.67 -17.39 -12.08
CA ILE A 275 -2.41 -15.94 -12.16
C ILE A 275 -1.42 -15.50 -11.10
N PHE A 276 -1.38 -16.18 -9.95
CA PHE A 276 -0.61 -15.76 -8.77
C PHE A 276 0.60 -16.64 -8.50
N ALA A 277 0.50 -17.96 -8.73
CA ALA A 277 1.46 -18.95 -8.28
C ALA A 277 2.91 -18.71 -8.74
N ARG A 278 3.10 -18.04 -9.90
CA ARG A 278 4.42 -17.76 -10.44
C ARG A 278 5.17 -16.68 -9.64
N TRP A 279 4.47 -15.69 -9.11
CA TRP A 279 5.13 -14.46 -8.69
C TRP A 279 4.79 -13.99 -7.27
N VAL A 280 3.52 -14.19 -6.80
CA VAL A 280 3.08 -13.61 -5.54
C VAL A 280 3.93 -14.13 -4.37
N PHE A 281 4.39 -13.22 -3.52
CA PHE A 281 5.27 -13.49 -2.36
C PHE A 281 6.60 -14.17 -2.71
N THR A 282 7.04 -14.11 -3.96
CA THR A 282 8.36 -14.54 -4.41
C THR A 282 9.29 -13.34 -4.67
N ARG A 283 10.46 -13.57 -5.28
CA ARG A 283 11.33 -12.50 -5.77
C ARG A 283 10.75 -11.78 -7.00
N ASP A 284 9.78 -12.38 -7.67
CA ASP A 284 9.06 -11.75 -8.77
C ASP A 284 7.91 -10.84 -8.29
N ASP A 285 7.69 -10.70 -6.96
CA ASP A 285 6.75 -9.76 -6.34
C ASP A 285 7.46 -8.48 -5.89
N TRP A 286 6.68 -7.47 -5.52
CA TRP A 286 7.20 -6.30 -4.80
C TRP A 286 7.87 -6.71 -3.49
N TYR A 287 8.89 -5.95 -3.12
CA TYR A 287 9.49 -6.09 -1.81
C TYR A 287 8.52 -5.63 -0.72
N ARG A 288 8.48 -6.37 0.36
CA ARG A 288 7.84 -6.00 1.62
C ARG A 288 8.84 -6.14 2.74
N ASN A 289 8.97 -5.09 3.53
CA ASN A 289 9.86 -5.14 4.69
C ASN A 289 9.29 -6.13 5.73
N PRO A 290 10.05 -7.15 6.19
CA PRO A 290 9.54 -8.16 7.12
C PRO A 290 9.16 -7.62 8.49
N ASP A 291 9.61 -6.41 8.84
CA ASP A 291 9.25 -5.70 10.06
C ASP A 291 8.22 -4.58 9.80
N GLY A 292 7.72 -4.44 8.57
CA GLY A 292 6.76 -3.41 8.16
C GLY A 292 7.34 -1.98 8.21
N LEU A 293 8.66 -1.83 8.09
CA LEU A 293 9.35 -0.53 8.18
C LEU A 293 9.50 0.09 6.80
N PRO A 294 8.92 1.29 6.54
CA PRO A 294 9.15 2.02 5.29
C PRO A 294 10.59 2.54 5.19
N ASP A 295 11.11 2.61 3.98
CA ASP A 295 12.37 3.28 3.69
C ASP A 295 12.15 4.80 3.52
N LEU A 296 12.26 5.54 4.63
CA LEU A 296 12.04 6.99 4.60
C LEU A 296 13.08 7.74 3.74
N GLN A 297 14.24 7.16 3.45
CA GLN A 297 15.23 7.79 2.57
C GLN A 297 14.82 7.61 1.09
N ALA A 298 14.40 6.42 0.71
CA ALA A 298 13.83 6.17 -0.62
C ALA A 298 12.57 7.03 -0.81
N LEU A 299 11.65 7.04 0.17
CA LEU A 299 10.43 7.83 0.12
C LEU A 299 10.71 9.33 -0.04
N GLN A 300 11.75 9.89 0.62
CA GLN A 300 12.13 11.30 0.43
C GLN A 300 12.53 11.58 -1.03
N LYS A 301 13.37 10.71 -1.63
CA LYS A 301 13.74 10.83 -3.06
C LYS A 301 12.53 10.77 -3.99
N ASN A 302 11.56 9.89 -3.65
CA ASN A 302 10.33 9.76 -4.43
C ASN A 302 9.48 11.05 -4.40
N VAL A 303 9.42 11.70 -3.24
CA VAL A 303 8.70 12.97 -3.08
C VAL A 303 9.46 14.12 -3.76
N ASP A 304 10.79 14.16 -3.64
CA ASP A 304 11.63 15.17 -4.29
C ASP A 304 11.46 15.13 -5.83
N ALA A 305 11.39 13.92 -6.41
CA ALA A 305 11.11 13.75 -7.83
C ALA A 305 9.75 14.33 -8.26
N GLN A 306 8.72 14.26 -7.41
CA GLN A 306 7.43 14.92 -7.70
C GLN A 306 7.58 16.45 -7.79
N LYS A 307 8.43 17.04 -6.93
CA LYS A 307 8.72 18.47 -6.97
C LYS A 307 9.46 18.84 -8.25
N GLU A 308 10.47 18.07 -8.63
CA GLU A 308 11.23 18.27 -9.88
C GLU A 308 10.34 18.20 -11.12
N LEU A 309 9.34 17.31 -11.11
CA LEU A 309 8.35 17.16 -12.17
C LEU A 309 7.21 18.20 -12.09
N GLY A 310 7.17 19.05 -11.04
CA GLY A 310 6.16 20.09 -10.87
C GLY A 310 4.80 19.65 -10.32
N PHE A 311 4.68 18.42 -9.82
CA PHE A 311 3.43 17.93 -9.21
C PHE A 311 3.17 18.51 -7.81
N ILE A 312 4.23 18.84 -7.08
CA ILE A 312 4.15 19.57 -5.81
C ILE A 312 5.02 20.84 -5.88
N LYS A 313 4.65 21.87 -5.15
CA LYS A 313 5.31 23.19 -5.21
C LYS A 313 6.30 23.44 -4.08
N ALA A 314 5.96 22.99 -2.87
CA ALA A 314 6.76 23.18 -1.68
C ALA A 314 7.62 21.94 -1.36
N ASP A 315 8.69 22.14 -0.58
CA ASP A 315 9.45 21.04 0.01
C ASP A 315 8.57 20.28 0.98
N PHE A 316 8.78 18.98 1.03
CA PHE A 316 8.08 18.08 1.93
C PHE A 316 9.09 17.18 2.67
N ASP A 317 9.13 17.32 3.98
CA ASP A 317 10.00 16.49 4.84
C ASP A 317 9.21 15.25 5.30
N VAL A 318 9.50 14.12 4.67
CA VAL A 318 8.85 12.83 4.95
C VAL A 318 8.98 12.44 6.43
N LYS A 319 10.13 12.72 7.06
CA LYS A 319 10.39 12.34 8.46
C LYS A 319 9.44 13.01 9.43
N LYS A 320 8.98 14.23 9.12
CA LYS A 320 8.02 14.96 9.97
C LYS A 320 6.61 14.35 9.90
N SER A 321 6.32 13.61 8.83
CA SER A 321 5.04 12.94 8.60
C SER A 321 5.11 11.44 8.90
N ALA A 322 6.11 10.96 9.63
CA ALA A 322 6.27 9.55 9.98
C ALA A 322 6.31 9.35 11.50
N ASP A 323 5.62 8.32 11.98
CA ASP A 323 5.76 7.78 13.33
C ASP A 323 5.99 6.27 13.26
N LEU A 324 7.26 5.88 13.20
CA LEU A 324 7.67 4.49 13.13
C LEU A 324 7.83 3.84 14.51
N SER A 325 7.52 4.55 15.59
CA SER A 325 7.64 4.00 16.96
C SER A 325 6.69 2.83 17.18
N LEU A 326 5.50 2.90 16.57
CA LEU A 326 4.45 1.89 16.66
C LEU A 326 4.87 0.56 16.03
N VAL A 327 5.27 0.59 14.76
CA VAL A 327 5.65 -0.63 14.03
C VAL A 327 6.96 -1.22 14.54
N ARG A 328 7.90 -0.39 15.02
CA ARG A 328 9.13 -0.87 15.69
C ARG A 328 8.83 -1.59 16.99
N GLU A 329 7.91 -1.07 17.80
CA GLU A 329 7.45 -1.73 19.01
C GLU A 329 6.76 -3.05 18.68
N ALA A 330 5.85 -3.05 17.71
CA ALA A 330 5.15 -4.23 17.22
C ALA A 330 6.11 -5.33 16.73
N ALA A 331 7.06 -4.98 15.87
CA ALA A 331 8.07 -5.92 15.36
C ALA A 331 8.99 -6.46 16.47
N ALA A 332 9.30 -5.65 17.50
CA ALA A 332 10.10 -6.08 18.64
C ALA A 332 9.39 -7.11 19.53
N ARG A 333 8.07 -7.08 19.62
CA ARG A 333 7.26 -8.08 20.35
C ARG A 333 7.26 -9.46 19.69
N LEU A 334 7.68 -9.55 18.44
CA LEU A 334 7.72 -10.79 17.63
C LEU A 334 9.13 -11.40 17.53
N LYS A 335 10.10 -10.87 18.26
CA LYS A 335 11.45 -11.42 18.39
C LYS A 335 11.53 -12.37 19.59
#